data_16c6771a9817b50d6658134b74b606e9
#
_entry.id   16c6771a9817b50d6658134b74b606e9
#
_cell.length_a   1.000
_cell.length_b   1.000
_cell.length_c   1.000
_cell.angle_alpha   90.00
_cell.angle_beta   90.00
_cell.angle_gamma   90.00
#
_symmetry.space_group_name_H-M   'P 1'
#
loop_
_entity.id
_entity.type
_entity.pdbx_description
1 polymer ?
#
loop_
_entity_poly.entity_id
_entity_poly.type
_entity_poly.pdbx_seq_one_letter_code
_entity_poly.pdbx_strand_id
1 'polypeptide(L)'
;MTARLFFVIGPAGSGKSTVSTMIARRIRAAYLDKDSVATAFTEALLEAAGSDKNERDNNPYYQDVVMGLEYATLLRLAGDNLRLGNDVVLDAPFVRYFPEADYLERAAAAHAWPTDLTIVVVHVTVDGGLVRERVGSRGYGRDAWKLAHWDEFWATAQAADCRWRGAHHVLFDNSAAGTDRAAVDEALAAFV
;
A
#
# COMPACT_ATOMS: atom_id res chain seq x y z
N MET A 1 -0.66 -25.99 1.78
CA MET A 1 0.35 -24.92 1.91
C MET A 1 -0.30 -23.76 2.63
N THR A 2 0.39 -23.15 3.56
CA THR A 2 -0.07 -21.94 4.26
C THR A 2 -0.19 -20.79 3.27
N ALA A 3 -1.32 -20.09 3.23
CA ALA A 3 -1.50 -18.93 2.36
C ALA A 3 -0.58 -17.78 2.81
N ARG A 4 -0.14 -16.96 1.85
CA ARG A 4 0.76 -15.84 2.09
C ARG A 4 0.05 -14.51 1.81
N LEU A 5 0.27 -13.55 2.70
CA LEU A 5 -0.25 -12.19 2.56
C LEU A 5 0.91 -11.20 2.54
N PHE A 6 1.09 -10.54 1.43
CA PHE A 6 2.09 -9.47 1.28
C PHE A 6 1.44 -8.10 1.36
N PHE A 7 1.94 -7.28 2.26
CA PHE A 7 1.68 -5.83 2.28
C PHE A 7 2.86 -5.13 1.64
N VAL A 8 2.67 -4.54 0.46
CA VAL A 8 3.72 -3.72 -0.17
C VAL A 8 3.43 -2.27 0.13
N ILE A 9 4.24 -1.68 1.00
CA ILE A 9 4.04 -0.36 1.57
C ILE A 9 5.18 0.59 1.20
N GLY A 10 4.94 1.89 1.33
CA GLY A 10 5.92 2.94 1.01
C GLY A 10 5.24 4.20 0.46
N PRO A 11 5.97 5.30 0.31
CA PRO A 11 5.40 6.57 -0.14
C PRO A 11 4.89 6.53 -1.58
N ALA A 12 4.10 7.53 -1.96
CA ALA A 12 3.75 7.75 -3.35
C ALA A 12 5.03 7.90 -4.19
N GLY A 13 5.08 7.27 -5.37
CA GLY A 13 6.26 7.33 -6.26
C GLY A 13 7.40 6.36 -5.90
N SER A 14 7.30 5.58 -4.81
CA SER A 14 8.36 4.61 -4.44
C SER A 14 8.48 3.40 -5.38
N GLY A 15 7.49 3.16 -6.24
CA GLY A 15 7.46 2.00 -7.14
C GLY A 15 6.80 0.76 -6.54
N LYS A 16 6.02 0.92 -5.46
CA LYS A 16 5.23 -0.17 -4.84
C LYS A 16 4.52 -1.04 -5.86
N SER A 17 3.77 -0.43 -6.79
CA SER A 17 2.95 -1.16 -7.77
C SER A 17 3.78 -2.04 -8.71
N THR A 18 5.00 -1.61 -9.03
CA THR A 18 5.94 -2.42 -9.80
C THR A 18 6.40 -3.63 -8.99
N VAL A 19 6.84 -3.41 -7.74
CA VAL A 19 7.26 -4.48 -6.81
C VAL A 19 6.09 -5.44 -6.54
N SER A 20 4.91 -4.91 -6.20
CA SER A 20 3.68 -5.70 -5.95
C SER A 20 3.32 -6.60 -7.13
N THR A 21 3.39 -6.05 -8.34
CA THR A 21 3.07 -6.80 -9.56
C THR A 21 4.10 -7.91 -9.84
N MET A 22 5.39 -7.65 -9.56
CA MET A 22 6.45 -8.66 -9.67
C MET A 22 6.23 -9.81 -8.69
N ILE A 23 5.93 -9.50 -7.42
CA ILE A 23 5.61 -10.51 -6.40
C ILE A 23 4.38 -11.32 -6.83
N ALA A 24 3.29 -10.64 -7.16
CA ALA A 24 2.03 -11.30 -7.52
C ALA A 24 2.19 -12.25 -8.72
N ARG A 25 2.94 -11.85 -9.75
CA ARG A 25 3.26 -12.69 -10.90
C ARG A 25 4.14 -13.90 -10.52
N ARG A 26 5.11 -13.69 -9.63
CA ARG A 26 6.07 -14.72 -9.22
C ARG A 26 5.39 -15.87 -8.49
N ILE A 27 4.45 -15.57 -7.60
CA ILE A 27 3.75 -16.55 -6.77
C ILE A 27 2.30 -16.82 -7.21
N ARG A 28 1.84 -16.20 -8.29
CA ARG A 28 0.46 -16.29 -8.81
C ARG A 28 -0.60 -15.85 -7.79
N ALA A 29 -0.28 -14.81 -7.01
CA ALA A 29 -1.17 -14.27 -6.01
C ALA A 29 -2.27 -13.39 -6.61
N ALA A 30 -3.38 -13.24 -5.87
CA ALA A 30 -4.34 -12.17 -6.14
C ALA A 30 -3.69 -10.82 -5.86
N TYR A 31 -3.64 -9.94 -6.86
CA TYR A 31 -3.11 -8.59 -6.75
C TYR A 31 -4.23 -7.60 -6.48
N LEU A 32 -4.20 -6.95 -5.34
CA LEU A 32 -5.20 -6.00 -4.88
C LEU A 32 -4.54 -4.64 -4.66
N ASP A 33 -4.69 -3.76 -5.64
CA ASP A 33 -4.24 -2.38 -5.59
C ASP A 33 -5.37 -1.47 -5.09
N LYS A 34 -5.11 -0.71 -4.02
CA LYS A 34 -6.08 0.19 -3.39
C LYS A 34 -6.69 1.18 -4.39
N ASP A 35 -5.86 1.72 -5.27
CA ASP A 35 -6.33 2.72 -6.23
C ASP A 35 -7.23 2.08 -7.29
N SER A 36 -6.92 0.89 -7.76
CA SER A 36 -7.76 0.13 -8.69
C SER A 36 -9.09 -0.27 -8.07
N VAL A 37 -9.08 -0.63 -6.79
CA VAL A 37 -10.30 -1.03 -6.06
C VAL A 37 -11.22 0.16 -5.77
N ALA A 38 -10.67 1.31 -5.40
CA ALA A 38 -11.45 2.35 -4.72
C ALA A 38 -11.54 3.70 -5.45
N THR A 39 -10.62 4.05 -6.38
CA THR A 39 -10.53 5.41 -6.91
C THR A 39 -11.85 5.93 -7.47
N ALA A 40 -12.57 5.15 -8.28
CA ALA A 40 -13.82 5.59 -8.89
C ALA A 40 -14.91 5.89 -7.84
N PHE A 41 -14.99 5.05 -6.80
CA PHE A 41 -15.95 5.27 -5.70
C PHE A 41 -15.54 6.46 -4.82
N THR A 42 -14.26 6.62 -4.56
CA THR A 42 -13.72 7.76 -3.81
C THR A 42 -14.05 9.08 -4.49
N GLU A 43 -13.77 9.17 -5.80
CA GLU A 43 -14.06 10.36 -6.59
C GLU A 43 -15.56 10.70 -6.57
N ALA A 44 -16.42 9.71 -6.78
CA ALA A 44 -17.88 9.90 -6.73
C ALA A 44 -18.38 10.34 -5.34
N LEU A 45 -17.80 9.79 -4.24
CA LEU A 45 -18.16 10.17 -2.89
C LEU A 45 -17.73 11.60 -2.57
N LEU A 46 -16.53 12.02 -3.00
CA LEU A 46 -16.04 13.39 -2.81
C LEU A 46 -16.91 14.39 -3.58
N GLU A 47 -17.24 14.12 -4.83
CA GLU A 47 -18.14 14.95 -5.65
C GLU A 47 -19.54 15.04 -5.02
N ALA A 48 -20.10 13.92 -4.53
CA ALA A 48 -21.39 13.91 -3.86
C ALA A 48 -21.40 14.71 -2.55
N ALA A 49 -20.24 14.79 -1.87
CA ALA A 49 -20.04 15.62 -0.69
C ALA A 49 -19.73 17.11 -1.01
N GLY A 50 -19.72 17.49 -2.30
CA GLY A 50 -19.44 18.86 -2.75
C GLY A 50 -17.96 19.24 -2.74
N SER A 51 -17.04 18.26 -2.71
CA SER A 51 -15.60 18.45 -2.73
C SER A 51 -15.03 18.18 -4.13
N ASP A 52 -13.82 18.70 -4.39
CA ASP A 52 -13.06 18.29 -5.58
C ASP A 52 -12.66 16.80 -5.46
N LYS A 53 -12.91 16.02 -6.49
CA LYS A 53 -12.61 14.58 -6.53
C LYS A 53 -11.13 14.22 -6.31
N ASN A 54 -10.21 15.17 -6.56
CA ASN A 54 -8.78 14.99 -6.36
C ASN A 54 -8.30 15.40 -4.96
N GLU A 55 -9.14 16.09 -4.17
CA GLU A 55 -8.78 16.63 -2.88
C GLU A 55 -8.85 15.56 -1.79
N ARG A 56 -7.75 14.81 -1.61
CA ARG A 56 -7.67 13.74 -0.62
C ARG A 56 -6.84 14.15 0.60
N ASP A 57 -5.68 14.76 0.38
CA ASP A 57 -4.69 15.00 1.44
C ASP A 57 -5.20 15.96 2.52
N ASN A 58 -5.96 17.01 2.16
CA ASN A 58 -6.50 18.02 3.07
C ASN A 58 -8.03 17.97 3.23
N ASN A 59 -8.68 16.92 2.80
CA ASN A 59 -10.12 16.80 2.88
C ASN A 59 -10.54 16.02 4.13
N PRO A 60 -11.20 16.64 5.14
CA PRO A 60 -11.61 15.95 6.35
C PRO A 60 -12.56 14.78 6.08
N TYR A 61 -13.51 14.93 5.14
CA TYR A 61 -14.43 13.84 4.79
C TYR A 61 -13.69 12.64 4.22
N TYR A 62 -12.68 12.88 3.37
CA TYR A 62 -11.82 11.79 2.89
C TYR A 62 -11.06 11.13 4.03
N GLN A 63 -10.41 11.93 4.89
CA GLN A 63 -9.55 11.43 5.97
C GLN A 63 -10.34 10.64 7.01
N ASP A 64 -11.54 11.12 7.38
CA ASP A 64 -12.30 10.56 8.51
C ASP A 64 -13.28 9.47 8.08
N VAL A 65 -13.74 9.47 6.82
CA VAL A 65 -14.78 8.55 6.33
C VAL A 65 -14.28 7.69 5.17
N VAL A 66 -13.93 8.33 4.04
CA VAL A 66 -13.72 7.60 2.78
C VAL A 66 -12.49 6.71 2.81
N MET A 67 -11.38 7.20 3.39
CA MET A 67 -10.14 6.43 3.52
C MET A 67 -10.37 5.13 4.30
N GLY A 68 -11.14 5.18 5.39
CA GLY A 68 -11.49 3.98 6.17
C GLY A 68 -12.24 2.93 5.33
N LEU A 69 -13.16 3.37 4.47
CA LEU A 69 -13.91 2.49 3.57
C LEU A 69 -13.01 1.85 2.50
N GLU A 70 -12.07 2.62 1.93
CA GLU A 70 -11.09 2.10 0.96
C GLU A 70 -10.29 0.92 1.54
N TYR A 71 -9.70 1.13 2.74
CA TYR A 71 -8.88 0.10 3.39
C TYR A 71 -9.71 -1.08 3.88
N ALA A 72 -10.90 -0.86 4.45
CA ALA A 72 -11.80 -1.94 4.87
C ALA A 72 -12.20 -2.83 3.69
N THR A 73 -12.49 -2.23 2.52
CA THR A 73 -12.83 -2.97 1.30
C THR A 73 -11.64 -3.80 0.82
N LEU A 74 -10.45 -3.20 0.77
CA LEU A 74 -9.22 -3.88 0.36
C LEU A 74 -8.91 -5.10 1.25
N LEU A 75 -8.99 -4.92 2.59
CA LEU A 75 -8.71 -5.97 3.56
C LEU A 75 -9.76 -7.07 3.56
N ARG A 76 -11.03 -6.74 3.28
CA ARG A 76 -12.09 -7.71 3.11
C ARG A 76 -11.86 -8.58 1.88
N LEU A 77 -11.53 -7.97 0.73
CA LEU A 77 -11.18 -8.71 -0.49
C LEU A 77 -9.97 -9.63 -0.28
N ALA A 78 -8.99 -9.17 0.50
CA ALA A 78 -7.87 -10.02 0.92
C ALA A 78 -8.36 -11.23 1.70
N GLY A 79 -9.21 -11.04 2.71
CA GLY A 79 -9.78 -12.12 3.51
C GLY A 79 -10.57 -13.13 2.67
N ASP A 80 -11.36 -12.64 1.70
CA ASP A 80 -12.11 -13.52 0.79
C ASP A 80 -11.17 -14.43 -0.02
N ASN A 81 -10.08 -13.88 -0.56
CA ASN A 81 -9.09 -14.66 -1.31
C ASN A 81 -8.29 -15.63 -0.41
N LEU A 82 -7.86 -15.17 0.76
CA LEU A 82 -7.12 -16.00 1.71
C LEU A 82 -7.92 -17.22 2.17
N ARG A 83 -9.24 -17.07 2.42
CA ARG A 83 -10.12 -18.19 2.77
C ARG A 83 -10.30 -19.21 1.64
N LEU A 84 -10.10 -18.80 0.39
CA LEU A 84 -10.07 -19.69 -0.77
C LEU A 84 -8.70 -20.36 -0.96
N GLY A 85 -7.72 -20.05 -0.10
CA GLY A 85 -6.35 -20.59 -0.18
C GLY A 85 -5.45 -19.87 -1.18
N ASN A 86 -5.88 -18.71 -1.69
CA ASN A 86 -5.06 -17.90 -2.58
C ASN A 86 -4.04 -17.07 -1.79
N ASP A 87 -2.82 -16.96 -2.30
CA ASP A 87 -1.89 -15.92 -1.86
C ASP A 87 -2.41 -14.54 -2.28
N VAL A 88 -2.10 -13.50 -1.49
CA VAL A 88 -2.57 -12.14 -1.75
C VAL A 88 -1.42 -11.14 -1.65
N VAL A 89 -1.39 -10.18 -2.57
CA VAL A 89 -0.51 -9.00 -2.52
C VAL A 89 -1.37 -7.75 -2.45
N LEU A 90 -1.22 -6.99 -1.36
CA LEU A 90 -1.86 -5.69 -1.13
C LEU A 90 -0.90 -4.57 -1.51
N ASP A 91 -1.29 -3.72 -2.43
CA ASP A 91 -0.57 -2.52 -2.86
C ASP A 91 -1.28 -1.27 -2.33
N ALA A 92 -0.79 -0.72 -1.23
CA ALA A 92 -1.32 0.51 -0.65
C ALA A 92 -0.30 1.18 0.30
N PRO A 93 -0.39 2.50 0.53
CA PRO A 93 0.54 3.18 1.44
C PRO A 93 0.46 2.73 2.89
N PHE A 94 -0.74 2.54 3.44
CA PHE A 94 -1.04 2.17 4.84
C PHE A 94 -0.45 3.08 5.93
N VAL A 95 0.21 4.18 5.58
CA VAL A 95 1.00 5.02 6.50
C VAL A 95 0.24 5.48 7.74
N ARG A 96 -1.08 5.73 7.61
CA ARG A 96 -1.94 6.12 8.75
C ARG A 96 -1.94 5.09 9.87
N TYR A 97 -1.79 3.81 9.54
CA TYR A 97 -1.93 2.69 10.47
C TYR A 97 -0.57 2.18 11.00
N PHE A 98 0.55 2.72 10.53
CA PHE A 98 1.88 2.28 10.95
C PHE A 98 2.14 2.32 12.45
N PRO A 99 1.66 3.35 13.22
CA PRO A 99 1.88 3.39 14.66
C PRO A 99 1.14 2.30 15.46
N GLU A 100 0.15 1.63 14.85
CA GLU A 100 -0.74 0.69 15.51
C GLU A 100 -0.13 -0.72 15.51
N ALA A 101 0.61 -1.07 16.57
CA ALA A 101 1.37 -2.32 16.62
C ALA A 101 0.51 -3.61 16.50
N ASP A 102 -0.77 -3.54 16.86
CA ASP A 102 -1.77 -4.62 16.79
C ASP A 102 -2.65 -4.57 15.53
N TYR A 103 -2.30 -3.72 14.55
CA TYR A 103 -3.11 -3.50 13.35
C TYR A 103 -3.45 -4.79 12.60
N LEU A 104 -2.46 -5.67 12.39
CA LEU A 104 -2.65 -6.92 11.65
C LEU A 104 -3.57 -7.90 12.39
N GLU A 105 -3.46 -7.98 13.71
CA GLU A 105 -4.33 -8.81 14.54
C GLU A 105 -5.78 -8.33 14.45
N ARG A 106 -6.00 -7.02 14.59
CA ARG A 106 -7.35 -6.43 14.46
C ARG A 106 -7.92 -6.59 13.06
N ALA A 107 -7.10 -6.41 12.02
CA ALA A 107 -7.51 -6.61 10.64
C ALA A 107 -7.88 -8.08 10.38
N ALA A 108 -7.09 -9.02 10.85
CA ALA A 108 -7.39 -10.45 10.74
C ALA A 108 -8.72 -10.82 11.40
N ALA A 109 -8.96 -10.33 12.61
CA ALA A 109 -10.22 -10.55 13.33
C ALA A 109 -11.42 -9.90 12.61
N ALA A 110 -11.29 -8.64 12.18
CA ALA A 110 -12.37 -7.88 11.55
C ALA A 110 -12.76 -8.43 10.17
N HIS A 111 -11.83 -9.04 9.44
CA HIS A 111 -12.03 -9.52 8.08
C HIS A 111 -11.99 -11.06 7.96
N ALA A 112 -12.02 -11.77 9.10
CA ALA A 112 -12.06 -13.23 9.19
C ALA A 112 -10.94 -13.90 8.37
N TRP A 113 -9.69 -13.42 8.53
CA TRP A 113 -8.55 -14.05 7.90
C TRP A 113 -8.26 -15.41 8.52
N PRO A 114 -7.72 -16.37 7.77
CA PRO A 114 -7.25 -17.63 8.34
C PRO A 114 -6.18 -17.40 9.40
N THR A 115 -6.15 -18.25 10.43
CA THR A 115 -5.15 -18.14 11.52
C THR A 115 -3.76 -18.64 11.13
N ASP A 116 -3.70 -19.50 10.09
CA ASP A 116 -2.45 -20.04 9.55
C ASP A 116 -2.06 -19.25 8.30
N LEU A 117 -1.42 -18.09 8.50
CA LEU A 117 -0.95 -17.19 7.45
C LEU A 117 0.52 -16.84 7.63
N THR A 118 1.27 -16.78 6.54
CA THR A 118 2.54 -16.06 6.51
C THR A 118 2.30 -14.63 6.04
N ILE A 119 2.50 -13.65 6.94
CA ILE A 119 2.35 -12.23 6.62
C ILE A 119 3.73 -11.60 6.42
N VAL A 120 3.92 -10.93 5.28
CA VAL A 120 5.17 -10.25 4.91
C VAL A 120 4.86 -8.78 4.60
N VAL A 121 5.55 -7.87 5.26
CA VAL A 121 5.47 -6.43 5.02
C VAL A 121 6.71 -5.99 4.26
N VAL A 122 6.55 -5.62 3.00
CA VAL A 122 7.62 -5.16 2.12
C VAL A 122 7.62 -3.64 2.10
N HIS A 123 8.61 -3.05 2.75
CA HIS A 123 8.82 -1.60 2.80
C HIS A 123 9.62 -1.18 1.58
N VAL A 124 8.97 -0.58 0.59
CA VAL A 124 9.65 -0.05 -0.59
C VAL A 124 10.15 1.35 -0.29
N THR A 125 11.46 1.47 -0.11
CA THR A 125 12.16 2.74 0.10
C THR A 125 12.75 3.25 -1.21
N VAL A 126 13.03 4.55 -1.29
CA VAL A 126 13.61 5.19 -2.47
C VAL A 126 14.16 6.56 -2.11
N ASP A 127 15.14 7.04 -2.87
CA ASP A 127 15.69 8.41 -2.75
C ASP A 127 14.62 9.48 -3.02
N GLY A 128 14.59 10.54 -2.21
CA GLY A 128 13.58 11.59 -2.27
C GLY A 128 13.56 12.37 -3.59
N GLY A 129 14.71 12.58 -4.21
CA GLY A 129 14.80 13.24 -5.51
C GLY A 129 14.11 12.43 -6.60
N LEU A 130 14.32 11.11 -6.61
CA LEU A 130 13.64 10.18 -7.53
C LEU A 130 12.14 10.10 -7.28
N VAL A 131 11.70 10.13 -6.02
CA VAL A 131 10.26 10.15 -5.69
C VAL A 131 9.60 11.39 -6.28
N ARG A 132 10.20 12.57 -6.10
CA ARG A 132 9.66 13.83 -6.61
C ARG A 132 9.52 13.82 -8.12
N GLU A 133 10.55 13.34 -8.82
CA GLU A 133 10.52 13.19 -10.27
C GLU A 133 9.40 12.23 -10.72
N ARG A 134 9.31 11.04 -10.11
CA ARG A 134 8.30 10.03 -10.44
C ARG A 134 6.88 10.50 -10.15
N VAL A 135 6.65 11.21 -9.04
CA VAL A 135 5.34 11.79 -8.70
C VAL A 135 4.96 12.89 -9.69
N GLY A 136 5.90 13.76 -10.07
CA GLY A 136 5.66 14.82 -11.05
C GLY A 136 5.36 14.27 -12.44
N SER A 137 6.10 13.26 -12.89
CA SER A 137 5.99 12.72 -14.25
C SER A 137 4.68 11.96 -14.52
N ARG A 138 4.06 11.34 -13.48
CA ARG A 138 2.81 10.59 -13.68
C ARG A 138 1.56 11.46 -13.84
N GLY A 139 1.63 12.76 -13.48
CA GLY A 139 0.59 13.76 -13.79
C GLY A 139 -0.77 13.55 -13.14
N TYR A 140 -0.87 12.87 -12.01
CA TYR A 140 -2.16 12.67 -11.33
C TYR A 140 -2.59 13.93 -10.58
N GLY A 141 -3.83 14.41 -10.82
CA GLY A 141 -4.40 15.58 -10.14
C GLY A 141 -4.35 15.49 -8.60
N ARG A 142 -4.55 14.30 -8.04
CA ARG A 142 -4.46 14.01 -6.60
C ARG A 142 -3.07 14.16 -5.99
N ASP A 143 -2.02 14.34 -6.80
CA ASP A 143 -0.65 14.59 -6.33
C ASP A 143 -0.29 16.09 -6.27
N ALA A 144 -1.17 16.96 -6.72
CA ALA A 144 -0.92 18.40 -6.79
C ALA A 144 -0.51 18.98 -5.42
N TRP A 145 -1.20 18.56 -4.34
CA TRP A 145 -0.86 18.99 -2.98
C TRP A 145 0.54 18.53 -2.58
N LYS A 146 0.91 17.28 -2.83
CA LYS A 146 2.23 16.71 -2.48
C LYS A 146 3.37 17.44 -3.18
N LEU A 147 3.16 17.80 -4.45
CA LEU A 147 4.16 18.55 -5.23
C LEU A 147 4.30 19.99 -4.74
N ALA A 148 3.19 20.62 -4.35
CA ALA A 148 3.18 21.97 -3.81
C ALA A 148 3.77 22.06 -2.38
N HIS A 149 3.64 20.99 -1.58
CA HIS A 149 4.09 20.92 -0.18
C HIS A 149 5.12 19.79 -0.02
N TRP A 150 6.09 19.73 -0.91
CA TRP A 150 7.01 18.60 -1.03
C TRP A 150 7.79 18.31 0.27
N ASP A 151 8.32 19.33 0.91
CA ASP A 151 9.16 19.15 2.10
C ASP A 151 8.35 18.57 3.26
N GLU A 152 7.11 19.01 3.45
CA GLU A 152 6.17 18.49 4.45
C GLU A 152 5.80 17.03 4.15
N PHE A 153 5.41 16.76 2.91
CA PHE A 153 5.08 15.40 2.46
C PHE A 153 6.27 14.45 2.66
N TRP A 154 7.46 14.87 2.25
CA TRP A 154 8.64 14.03 2.31
C TRP A 154 9.13 13.80 3.75
N ALA A 155 9.14 14.82 4.59
CA ALA A 155 9.45 14.68 6.01
C ALA A 155 8.51 13.68 6.71
N THR A 156 7.21 13.77 6.43
CA THR A 156 6.21 12.82 6.94
C THR A 156 6.46 11.41 6.45
N ALA A 157 6.77 11.24 5.17
CA ALA A 157 7.06 9.94 4.58
C ALA A 157 8.32 9.28 5.16
N GLN A 158 9.37 10.07 5.42
CA GLN A 158 10.61 9.60 6.04
C GLN A 158 10.45 9.25 7.51
N ALA A 159 9.62 9.97 8.25
CA ALA A 159 9.35 9.72 9.66
C ALA A 159 8.42 8.53 9.90
N ALA A 160 7.79 8.00 8.86
CA ALA A 160 6.82 6.92 8.96
C ALA A 160 7.49 5.59 9.35
N ASP A 161 7.24 5.13 10.57
CA ASP A 161 7.77 3.90 11.15
C ASP A 161 6.63 2.88 11.33
N CYS A 162 6.67 1.79 10.58
CA CYS A 162 5.67 0.73 10.64
C CYS A 162 5.98 -0.21 11.81
N ARG A 163 5.15 -0.15 12.86
CA ARG A 163 5.31 -0.89 14.13
C ARG A 163 4.51 -2.19 14.19
N TRP A 164 3.95 -2.65 13.09
CA TRP A 164 3.10 -3.83 13.06
C TRP A 164 3.83 -5.08 13.55
N ARG A 165 3.19 -5.81 14.46
CA ARG A 165 3.66 -7.10 14.97
C ARG A 165 2.97 -8.25 14.23
N GLY A 166 3.55 -9.43 14.31
CA GLY A 166 2.96 -10.64 13.70
C GLY A 166 3.24 -10.79 12.20
N ALA A 167 4.22 -10.06 11.68
CA ALA A 167 4.66 -10.16 10.28
C ALA A 167 6.18 -10.20 10.17
N HIS A 168 6.67 -10.67 9.04
CA HIS A 168 8.06 -10.52 8.61
C HIS A 168 8.21 -9.19 7.88
N HIS A 169 9.16 -8.35 8.31
CA HIS A 169 9.43 -7.06 7.68
C HIS A 169 10.66 -7.15 6.79
N VAL A 170 10.49 -6.76 5.52
CA VAL A 170 11.54 -6.73 4.51
C VAL A 170 11.69 -5.31 4.00
N LEU A 171 12.91 -4.78 4.04
CA LEU A 171 13.25 -3.50 3.42
C LEU A 171 13.70 -3.74 1.99
N PHE A 172 13.11 -3.04 1.03
CA PHE A 172 13.49 -3.09 -0.37
C PHE A 172 13.81 -1.68 -0.88
N ASP A 173 15.09 -1.42 -1.16
CA ASP A 173 15.54 -0.16 -1.74
C ASP A 173 15.34 -0.16 -3.26
N ASN A 174 14.46 0.71 -3.74
CA ASN A 174 14.12 0.87 -5.15
C ASN A 174 14.70 2.17 -5.76
N SER A 175 15.86 2.61 -5.26
CA SER A 175 16.55 3.81 -5.72
C SER A 175 17.33 3.62 -7.03
N ALA A 176 17.47 2.40 -7.52
CA ALA A 176 18.10 2.12 -8.82
C ALA A 176 17.27 2.71 -10.00
N ALA A 177 17.89 2.85 -11.15
CA ALA A 177 17.28 3.42 -12.36
C ALA A 177 16.05 2.67 -12.89
N GLY A 178 15.73 1.52 -12.33
CA GLY A 178 14.53 0.72 -12.57
C GLY A 178 14.39 -0.35 -11.50
N THR A 179 13.17 -0.82 -11.25
CA THR A 179 12.95 -1.93 -10.32
C THR A 179 13.54 -3.20 -10.91
N ASP A 180 14.60 -3.72 -10.28
CA ASP A 180 15.25 -4.96 -10.70
C ASP A 180 14.49 -6.16 -10.14
N ARG A 181 14.04 -7.03 -11.04
CA ARG A 181 13.34 -8.27 -10.69
C ARG A 181 14.23 -9.23 -9.88
N ALA A 182 15.50 -9.35 -10.22
CA ALA A 182 16.41 -10.23 -9.51
C ALA A 182 16.61 -9.76 -8.06
N ALA A 183 16.71 -8.44 -7.83
CA ALA A 183 16.78 -7.87 -6.50
C ALA A 183 15.49 -8.09 -5.68
N VAL A 184 14.31 -8.04 -6.32
CA VAL A 184 13.04 -8.37 -5.65
C VAL A 184 12.98 -9.84 -5.28
N ASP A 185 13.37 -10.74 -6.21
CA ASP A 185 13.39 -12.18 -5.97
C ASP A 185 14.40 -12.55 -4.86
N GLU A 186 15.57 -11.88 -4.80
CA GLU A 186 16.57 -12.08 -3.75
C GLU A 186 16.07 -11.61 -2.39
N ALA A 187 15.54 -10.39 -2.32
CA ALA A 187 15.01 -9.82 -1.07
C ALA A 187 13.88 -10.64 -0.44
N LEU A 188 13.15 -11.39 -1.27
CA LEU A 188 11.97 -12.17 -0.86
C LEU A 188 12.19 -13.68 -0.96
N ALA A 189 13.42 -14.14 -1.18
CA ALA A 189 13.73 -15.58 -1.43
C ALA A 189 13.19 -16.53 -0.34
N ALA A 190 13.07 -16.07 0.91
CA ALA A 190 12.53 -16.86 2.00
C ALA A 190 10.98 -17.00 1.96
N PHE A 191 10.28 -16.24 1.11
CA PHE A 191 8.82 -16.13 1.10
C PHE A 191 8.17 -16.41 -0.26
N VAL A 192 8.93 -16.55 -1.35
CA VAL A 192 8.41 -16.67 -2.73
C VAL A 192 8.80 -17.96 -3.43
#